data_81dbd1c6f6cfd6c0fad6685ddf4d31dc
#
_entry.id   81dbd1c6f6cfd6c0fad6685ddf4d31dc
#
_cell.length_a   1.000
_cell.length_b   1.000
_cell.length_c   1.000
_cell.angle_alpha   90.00
_cell.angle_beta   90.00
_cell.angle_gamma   90.00
#
_symmetry.space_group_name_H-M   'P 1'
#
loop_
_entity.id
_entity.type
_entity.pdbx_description
1 polymer ?
#
loop_
_entity_poly.entity_id
_entity_poly.type
_entity_poly.pdbx_seq_one_letter_code
_entity_poly.pdbx_strand_id
1 'polypeptide(L)' 'ADLALAVVRSYGVAEAGETYAVRLMSSIVHGYITLELAGSFAHSDPPSDATWPEVLDDLDRCLRGTATGRRR' A
#
# COMPACT_ATOMS: atom_id res chain seq x y z
N ALA A 1 -2.11 1.42 19.29
CA ALA A 1 -1.27 2.12 18.32
C ALA A 1 -1.71 1.78 16.90
N ASP A 2 -1.60 2.74 16.03
CA ASP A 2 -1.97 2.54 14.63
C ASP A 2 -0.70 2.41 13.81
N LEU A 3 -0.36 1.19 13.45
CA LEU A 3 0.85 0.91 12.69
C LEU A 3 0.80 1.55 11.30
N ALA A 4 -0.37 1.52 10.67
CA ALA A 4 -0.52 2.13 9.35
C ALA A 4 -0.23 3.62 9.40
N LEU A 5 -0.74 4.30 10.41
CA LEU A 5 -0.49 5.74 10.58
C LEU A 5 0.99 6.01 10.83
N ALA A 6 1.63 5.16 11.63
CA ALA A 6 3.06 5.31 11.90
C ALA A 6 3.89 5.18 10.62
N VAL A 7 3.55 4.22 9.77
CA VAL A 7 4.25 4.04 8.50
C VAL A 7 4.04 5.26 7.60
N VAL A 8 2.81 5.73 7.49
CA VAL A 8 2.50 6.90 6.67
C VAL A 8 3.29 8.12 7.14
N ARG A 9 3.34 8.32 8.45
CA ARG A 9 4.09 9.45 9.00
C ARG A 9 5.58 9.36 8.75
N SER A 10 6.11 8.15 8.68
CA SER A 10 7.53 7.97 8.41
C SER A 10 7.91 8.42 7.00
N TYR A 11 6.94 8.52 6.10
CA TYR A 11 7.18 9.05 4.75
C TYR A 11 7.16 10.58 4.71
N GLY A 12 6.78 11.23 5.79
CA GLY A 12 6.71 12.68 5.82
C GLY A 12 5.43 13.23 5.21
N VAL A 13 4.37 12.43 5.18
CA VAL A 13 3.08 12.87 4.66
C VAL A 13 2.50 13.94 5.60
N ALA A 14 2.05 15.04 5.02
CA ALA A 14 1.44 16.11 5.80
C ALA A 14 0.15 15.63 6.45
N GLU A 15 -0.21 16.24 7.59
CA GLU A 15 -1.37 15.83 8.35
C GLU A 15 -2.64 15.78 7.48
N ALA A 16 -2.81 16.75 6.59
CA ALA A 16 -3.98 16.81 5.72
C ALA A 16 -4.08 15.61 4.79
N GLY A 17 -2.96 14.96 4.47
CA GLY A 17 -2.95 13.80 3.58
C GLY A 17 -2.91 12.46 4.27
N GLU A 18 -2.87 12.45 5.61
CA GLU A 18 -2.69 11.18 6.33
C GLU A 18 -3.83 10.21 6.12
N THR A 19 -5.06 10.69 6.17
CA THR A 19 -6.22 9.82 6.03
C THR A 19 -6.22 9.14 4.66
N TYR A 20 -5.94 9.90 3.61
CA TYR A 20 -5.85 9.33 2.27
C TYR A 20 -4.76 8.27 2.20
N ALA A 21 -3.58 8.60 2.71
CA ALA A 21 -2.44 7.69 2.62
C ALA A 21 -2.67 6.40 3.41
N VAL A 22 -3.29 6.50 4.60
CA VAL A 22 -3.64 5.31 5.39
C VAL A 22 -4.64 4.46 4.62
N ARG A 23 -5.66 5.08 4.04
CA ARG A 23 -6.66 4.33 3.29
C ARG A 23 -6.05 3.66 2.06
N LEU A 24 -5.17 4.35 1.36
CA LEU A 24 -4.49 3.78 0.20
C LEU A 24 -3.65 2.55 0.60
N MET A 25 -2.79 2.72 1.59
CA MET A 25 -1.92 1.64 2.02
C MET A 25 -2.71 0.46 2.56
N SER A 26 -3.67 0.73 3.42
CA SER A 26 -4.46 -0.33 4.04
C SER A 26 -5.27 -1.10 3.02
N SER A 27 -5.83 -0.40 2.03
CA SER A 27 -6.62 -1.04 0.97
C SER A 27 -5.76 -1.97 0.12
N ILE A 28 -4.56 -1.53 -0.25
CA ILE A 28 -3.67 -2.33 -1.07
C ILE A 28 -3.23 -3.58 -0.31
N VAL A 29 -2.74 -3.40 0.91
CA VAL A 29 -2.21 -4.53 1.70
C VAL A 29 -3.33 -5.50 2.04
N HIS A 30 -4.44 -4.98 2.56
CA HIS A 30 -5.55 -5.84 2.98
C HIS A 30 -6.16 -6.57 1.79
N GLY A 31 -6.39 -5.86 0.69
CA GLY A 31 -6.97 -6.46 -0.50
C GLY A 31 -6.09 -7.55 -1.11
N TYR A 32 -4.79 -7.27 -1.20
CA TYR A 32 -3.86 -8.25 -1.75
C TYR A 32 -3.84 -9.52 -0.91
N ILE A 33 -3.72 -9.37 0.41
CA ILE A 33 -3.68 -10.51 1.31
C ILE A 33 -5.00 -11.28 1.28
N THR A 34 -6.11 -10.57 1.29
CA THR A 34 -7.44 -11.20 1.28
C THR A 34 -7.63 -12.02 0.00
N LEU A 35 -7.25 -11.47 -1.14
CA LEU A 35 -7.38 -12.17 -2.40
C LEU A 35 -6.46 -13.39 -2.47
N GLU A 36 -5.27 -13.25 -1.95
CA GLU A 36 -4.30 -14.34 -1.94
C GLU A 36 -4.81 -15.49 -1.07
N LEU A 37 -5.32 -15.18 0.12
CA LEU A 37 -5.86 -16.19 1.02
C LEU A 37 -7.12 -16.85 0.46
N ALA A 38 -7.89 -16.12 -0.34
CA ALA A 38 -9.07 -16.68 -0.98
C ALA A 38 -8.74 -17.55 -2.19
N GLY A 39 -7.46 -17.63 -2.57
CA GLY A 39 -7.06 -18.41 -3.72
C GLY A 39 -7.26 -17.73 -5.06
N SER A 40 -7.56 -16.44 -5.05
CA SER A 40 -7.85 -15.71 -6.29
C SER A 40 -6.65 -15.66 -7.23
N PHE A 41 -5.43 -15.79 -6.70
CA PHE A 41 -4.22 -15.75 -7.52
C PHE A 41 -3.67 -17.13 -7.85
N ALA A 42 -4.36 -18.19 -7.44
CA ALA A 42 -3.80 -19.54 -7.50
C ALA A 42 -3.62 -20.05 -8.93
N HIS A 43 -4.41 -19.52 -9.87
CA HIS A 43 -4.41 -19.99 -11.26
C HIS A 43 -3.81 -18.98 -12.23
N SER A 44 -3.14 -17.98 -11.72
CA SER A 44 -2.54 -16.96 -12.57
C SER A 44 -1.03 -16.93 -12.39
N ASP A 45 -0.34 -16.54 -13.45
CA ASP A 45 1.10 -16.36 -13.45
C ASP A 45 1.42 -14.89 -13.52
N PRO A 46 2.48 -14.44 -12.87
CA PRO A 46 3.35 -15.18 -11.94
C PRO A 46 2.66 -15.41 -10.60
N PRO A 47 3.22 -16.28 -9.72
CA PRO A 47 2.61 -16.51 -8.41
C PRO A 47 2.62 -15.25 -7.55
N SER A 48 1.72 -15.19 -6.58
CA SER A 48 1.51 -13.99 -5.78
C SER A 48 2.75 -13.57 -4.99
N ASP A 49 3.56 -14.53 -4.54
CA ASP A 49 4.76 -14.18 -3.79
C ASP A 49 5.84 -13.55 -4.68
N ALA A 50 5.78 -13.77 -5.99
CA ALA A 50 6.69 -13.12 -6.93
C ALA A 50 6.28 -11.68 -7.21
N THR A 51 4.98 -11.37 -7.17
CA THR A 51 4.49 -10.03 -7.44
C THR A 51 4.38 -9.15 -6.19
N TRP A 52 4.40 -9.76 -5.01
CA TRP A 52 4.25 -9.00 -3.77
C TRP A 52 5.32 -7.91 -3.63
N PRO A 53 6.62 -8.19 -3.89
CA PRO A 53 7.63 -7.13 -3.81
C PRO A 53 7.35 -5.97 -4.78
N GLU A 54 6.81 -6.26 -5.96
CA GLU A 54 6.48 -5.21 -6.92
C GLU A 54 5.33 -4.35 -6.42
N VAL A 55 4.34 -4.98 -5.78
CA VAL A 55 3.22 -4.23 -5.19
C VAL A 55 3.74 -3.30 -4.10
N LEU A 56 4.66 -3.77 -3.27
CA LEU A 56 5.24 -2.94 -2.21
C LEU A 56 6.06 -1.79 -2.79
N ASP A 57 6.80 -2.03 -3.87
CA ASP A 57 7.55 -0.97 -4.53
C ASP A 57 6.63 0.11 -5.08
N ASP A 58 5.52 -0.30 -5.69
CA ASP A 58 4.56 0.66 -6.24
C ASP A 58 3.87 1.43 -5.14
N LEU A 59 3.53 0.76 -4.03
CA LEU A 59 2.96 1.44 -2.87
C LEU A 59 3.94 2.46 -2.31
N ASP A 60 5.21 2.09 -2.21
CA ASP A 60 6.26 3.00 -1.74
C ASP A 60 6.30 4.26 -2.61
N ARG A 61 6.26 4.08 -3.93
CA ARG A 61 6.26 5.21 -4.85
C ARG A 61 5.04 6.11 -4.66
N CYS A 62 3.87 5.50 -4.45
CA CYS A 62 2.64 6.25 -4.21
C CYS A 62 2.74 7.08 -2.95
N LEU A 63 3.27 6.50 -1.87
CA LEU A 63 3.40 7.20 -0.60
C LEU A 63 4.41 8.34 -0.70
N ARG A 64 5.51 8.12 -1.42
CA ARG A 64 6.49 9.20 -1.64
C ARG A 64 5.87 10.33 -2.45
N GLY A 65 5.05 10.01 -3.43
CA GLY A 65 4.35 11.02 -4.21
C GLY A 65 3.38 11.82 -3.36
N THR A 66 2.66 11.16 -2.46
CA THR A 66 1.77 11.86 -1.55
C THR A 66 2.56 12.77 -0.61
N ALA A 67 3.70 12.30 -0.12
CA ALA A 67 4.54 13.07 0.79
C ALA A 67 5.09 14.32 0.12
N THR A 68 5.36 14.26 -1.20
CA THR A 68 5.87 15.43 -1.93
C THR A 68 4.77 16.37 -2.40
N GLY A 69 3.51 16.05 -2.13
CA GLY A 69 2.40 16.90 -2.50
C GLY A 69 1.98 16.79 -3.95
N ARG A 70 2.42 15.78 -4.68
CA ARG A 70 2.02 15.62 -6.08
C ARG A 70 0.55 15.24 -6.22
N ARG A 71 -0.01 14.65 -5.20
CA ARG A 71 -1.40 14.27 -5.19
C ARG A 71 -2.27 15.50 -5.02
N ARG A 72 -3.40 15.51 -5.69
CA ARG A 72 -4.32 16.66 -5.66
C ARG A 72 -5.43 16.54 -4.76
#